data_20216be965f589eadbd938a52b62feda
#
_entry.id   20216be965f589eadbd938a52b62feda
#
_cell.length_a   1.000
_cell.length_b   1.000
_cell.length_c   1.000
_cell.angle_alpha   90.00
_cell.angle_beta   90.00
_cell.angle_gamma   90.00
#
_symmetry.space_group_name_H-M   'P 1'
#
loop_
_entity.id
_entity.type
_entity.pdbx_description
1 polymer ?
#
loop_
_entity_poly.entity_id
_entity_poly.type
_entity_poly.pdbx_seq_one_letter_code
_entity_poly.pdbx_strand_id
1 'polypeptide(L)'
;MSIEKVREYFKLYGKDGDIREFAESSATVELAAHAVGVIPARIAKSMSFLTHEGPMILVLAGDARIDNKKYKSVFGEKAKMLSPEDALAFTGHAVGGVCPFALPENVRVFLDVSLRRFPTVFPACGSSNSAIELTCGELETLSRSLSWVDVANSWDPTL
;
A
#
# COMPACT_ATOMS: atom_id res chain seq x y z
N MET A 1 -11.39 -5.34 -13.99
CA MET A 1 -10.26 -5.79 -13.14
C MET A 1 -9.59 -4.58 -12.51
N SER A 2 -9.07 -4.77 -11.32
CA SER A 2 -8.50 -3.70 -10.52
C SER A 2 -7.22 -3.09 -11.14
N ILE A 3 -6.33 -3.92 -11.74
CA ILE A 3 -5.12 -3.41 -12.39
C ILE A 3 -5.44 -2.49 -13.56
N GLU A 4 -6.50 -2.73 -14.29
CA GLU A 4 -6.89 -1.87 -15.42
C GLU A 4 -7.31 -0.50 -14.93
N LYS A 5 -8.00 -0.42 -13.79
CA LYS A 5 -8.36 0.86 -13.16
C LYS A 5 -7.12 1.62 -12.71
N VAL A 6 -6.15 0.92 -12.13
CA VAL A 6 -4.88 1.52 -11.71
C VAL A 6 -4.12 2.03 -12.93
N ARG A 7 -4.06 1.25 -14.00
CA ARG A 7 -3.39 1.64 -15.24
C ARG A 7 -4.02 2.89 -15.85
N GLU A 8 -5.34 2.95 -15.92
CA GLU A 8 -6.06 4.14 -16.41
C GLU A 8 -5.79 5.36 -15.54
N TYR A 9 -5.80 5.17 -14.22
CA TYR A 9 -5.47 6.23 -13.27
C TYR A 9 -4.05 6.77 -13.48
N PHE A 10 -3.08 5.85 -13.67
CA PHE A 10 -1.69 6.23 -13.87
C PHE A 10 -1.42 6.92 -15.20
N LYS A 11 -2.26 6.73 -16.20
CA LYS A 11 -2.16 7.48 -17.47
C LYS A 11 -2.25 8.99 -17.25
N LEU A 12 -3.01 9.42 -16.25
CA LEU A 12 -3.13 10.84 -15.91
C LEU A 12 -1.80 11.46 -15.46
N TYR A 13 -0.88 10.63 -14.99
CA TYR A 13 0.43 11.04 -14.47
C TYR A 13 1.61 10.58 -15.36
N GLY A 14 1.32 9.94 -16.49
CA GLY A 14 2.36 9.42 -17.37
C GLY A 14 3.12 8.22 -16.78
N LYS A 15 2.48 7.48 -15.86
CA LYS A 15 3.12 6.38 -15.11
C LYS A 15 2.63 4.98 -15.51
N ASP A 16 1.65 4.88 -16.39
CA ASP A 16 1.07 3.59 -16.78
C ASP A 16 2.11 2.64 -17.39
N GLY A 17 3.08 3.15 -18.14
CA GLY A 17 4.15 2.36 -18.73
C GLY A 17 5.16 1.82 -17.73
N ASP A 18 5.18 2.33 -16.50
CA ASP A 18 6.11 1.90 -15.45
C ASP A 18 5.58 0.74 -14.62
N ILE A 19 4.32 0.36 -14.79
CA ILE A 19 3.74 -0.79 -14.11
C ILE A 19 4.42 -2.05 -14.62
N ARG A 20 4.92 -2.87 -13.69
CA ARG A 20 5.53 -4.16 -13.98
C ARG A 20 4.52 -5.28 -13.68
N GLU A 21 4.31 -6.16 -14.63
CA GLU A 21 3.52 -7.38 -14.45
C GLU A 21 4.45 -8.58 -14.48
N PHE A 22 4.24 -9.54 -13.58
CA PHE A 22 5.08 -10.71 -13.42
C PHE A 22 4.35 -11.98 -13.85
N ALA A 23 5.12 -12.98 -14.30
CA ALA A 23 4.58 -14.30 -14.59
C ALA A 23 4.23 -15.06 -13.29
N GLU A 24 4.89 -14.68 -12.17
CA GLU A 24 4.68 -15.29 -10.86
C GLU A 24 3.86 -14.38 -9.94
N SER A 25 3.36 -14.94 -8.85
CA SER A 25 2.62 -14.17 -7.85
C SER A 25 3.52 -13.20 -7.09
N SER A 26 3.02 -12.01 -6.81
CA SER A 26 3.60 -11.02 -5.89
C SER A 26 2.62 -10.69 -4.76
N ALA A 27 1.73 -11.62 -4.41
CA ALA A 27 0.64 -11.38 -3.47
C ALA A 27 1.07 -11.21 -2.01
N THR A 28 2.27 -11.67 -1.65
CA THR A 28 2.85 -11.45 -0.31
C THR A 28 4.09 -10.58 -0.42
N VAL A 29 4.54 -10.02 0.72
CA VAL A 29 5.76 -9.20 0.75
C VAL A 29 6.96 -9.99 0.23
N GLU A 30 7.13 -11.24 0.65
CA GLU A 30 8.25 -12.09 0.25
C GLU A 30 8.22 -12.40 -1.25
N LEU A 31 7.05 -12.73 -1.78
CA LEU A 31 6.86 -13.01 -3.20
C LEU A 31 7.10 -11.75 -4.03
N ALA A 32 6.58 -10.61 -3.58
CA ALA A 32 6.79 -9.34 -4.26
C ALA A 32 8.27 -8.95 -4.28
N ALA A 33 8.96 -9.07 -3.15
CA ALA A 33 10.39 -8.78 -3.06
C ALA A 33 11.20 -9.67 -4.01
N HIS A 34 10.86 -10.94 -4.10
CA HIS A 34 11.51 -11.88 -5.01
C HIS A 34 11.25 -11.50 -6.47
N ALA A 35 10.00 -11.21 -6.83
CA ALA A 35 9.62 -10.86 -8.20
C ALA A 35 10.33 -9.59 -8.69
N VAL A 36 10.46 -8.60 -7.81
CA VAL A 36 11.10 -7.31 -8.15
C VAL A 36 12.63 -7.38 -8.01
N GLY A 37 13.16 -8.28 -7.18
CA GLY A 37 14.59 -8.41 -6.92
C GLY A 37 15.11 -7.42 -5.87
N VAL A 38 14.34 -7.16 -4.83
CA VAL A 38 14.72 -6.25 -3.73
C VAL A 38 14.50 -6.93 -2.38
N ILE A 39 15.02 -6.31 -1.31
CA ILE A 39 14.75 -6.78 0.06
C ILE A 39 13.28 -6.52 0.44
N PRO A 40 12.68 -7.34 1.30
CA PRO A 40 11.28 -7.18 1.71
C PRO A 40 10.93 -5.79 2.25
N ALA A 41 11.88 -5.13 2.93
CA ALA A 41 11.67 -3.79 3.49
C ALA A 41 11.32 -2.73 2.44
N ARG A 42 11.71 -2.93 1.17
CA ARG A 42 11.41 -1.98 0.09
C ARG A 42 10.05 -2.18 -0.56
N ILE A 43 9.35 -3.25 -0.20
CA ILE A 43 7.96 -3.43 -0.61
C ILE A 43 7.09 -2.48 0.20
N ALA A 44 6.19 -1.78 -0.48
CA ALA A 44 5.19 -0.93 0.17
C ALA A 44 3.88 -1.73 0.25
N LYS A 45 3.62 -2.32 1.40
CA LYS A 45 2.41 -3.15 1.59
C LYS A 45 1.24 -2.29 2.01
N SER A 46 0.09 -2.54 1.40
CA SER A 46 -1.16 -1.85 1.71
C SER A 46 -2.06 -2.73 2.55
N MET A 47 -2.47 -2.20 3.70
CA MET A 47 -3.39 -2.89 4.62
C MET A 47 -4.67 -2.06 4.72
N SER A 48 -5.81 -2.73 4.70
CA SER A 48 -7.11 -2.06 4.73
C SER A 48 -7.78 -2.22 6.08
N PHE A 49 -8.35 -1.13 6.58
CA PHE A 49 -8.98 -1.05 7.91
C PHE A 49 -10.35 -0.41 7.82
N LEU A 50 -11.23 -0.79 8.75
CA LEU A 50 -12.49 -0.09 8.97
C LEU A 50 -12.31 0.84 10.18
N THR A 51 -12.63 2.11 10.00
CA THR A 51 -12.58 3.11 11.06
C THR A 51 -13.95 3.74 11.25
N HIS A 52 -14.12 4.52 12.31
CA HIS A 52 -15.36 5.28 12.54
C HIS A 52 -15.65 6.28 11.40
N GLU A 53 -14.62 6.66 10.65
CA GLU A 53 -14.76 7.56 9.50
C GLU A 53 -14.79 6.82 8.16
N GLY A 54 -14.96 5.51 8.19
CA GLY A 54 -15.08 4.68 6.99
C GLY A 54 -13.82 3.88 6.68
N PRO A 55 -13.74 3.31 5.46
CA PRO A 55 -12.59 2.49 5.07
C PRO A 55 -11.31 3.31 4.93
N MET A 56 -10.19 2.69 5.26
CA MET A 56 -8.87 3.32 5.25
C MET A 56 -7.81 2.35 4.78
N ILE A 57 -6.82 2.85 4.02
CA ILE A 57 -5.63 2.09 3.67
C ILE A 57 -4.43 2.71 4.37
N LEU A 58 -3.64 1.85 5.02
CA LEU A 58 -2.31 2.18 5.53
C LEU A 58 -1.27 1.50 4.66
N VAL A 59 -0.31 2.27 4.18
CA VAL A 59 0.84 1.75 3.42
C VAL A 59 2.06 1.80 4.32
N LEU A 60 2.70 0.65 4.51
CA LEU A 60 3.89 0.56 5.35
C LEU A 60 4.94 -0.34 4.69
N ALA A 61 6.18 -0.23 5.16
CA ALA A 61 7.27 -1.05 4.62
C ALA A 61 7.05 -2.53 4.91
N GLY A 62 7.56 -3.39 4.02
CA GLY A 62 7.32 -4.82 4.10
C GLY A 62 7.81 -5.49 5.38
N ASP A 63 8.84 -4.95 6.03
CA ASP A 63 9.35 -5.46 7.31
C ASP A 63 8.64 -4.85 8.53
N ALA A 64 7.75 -3.87 8.33
CA ALA A 64 7.04 -3.20 9.40
C ALA A 64 5.75 -3.94 9.76
N ARG A 65 5.34 -3.82 11.00
CA ARG A 65 4.08 -4.37 11.52
C ARG A 65 3.31 -3.27 12.22
N ILE A 66 1.99 -3.35 12.20
CA ILE A 66 1.15 -2.41 12.93
C ILE A 66 1.44 -2.54 14.44
N ASP A 67 1.76 -1.41 15.05
CA ASP A 67 1.86 -1.28 16.50
C ASP A 67 0.52 -0.81 17.01
N ASN A 68 -0.19 -1.66 17.76
CA ASN A 68 -1.55 -1.38 18.19
C ASN A 68 -1.65 -0.14 19.08
N LYS A 69 -0.63 0.13 19.90
CA LYS A 69 -0.61 1.32 20.74
C LYS A 69 -0.45 2.59 19.93
N LYS A 70 0.48 2.58 18.96
CA LYS A 70 0.70 3.71 18.06
C LYS A 70 -0.53 3.96 17.20
N TYR A 71 -1.13 2.90 16.65
CA TYR A 71 -2.34 3.01 15.85
C TYR A 71 -3.48 3.69 16.64
N LYS A 72 -3.72 3.20 17.85
CA LYS A 72 -4.76 3.78 18.71
C LYS A 72 -4.47 5.24 19.07
N SER A 73 -3.19 5.56 19.30
CA SER A 73 -2.78 6.93 19.61
C SER A 73 -3.05 7.88 18.44
N VAL A 74 -2.78 7.42 17.19
CA VAL A 74 -2.95 8.25 15.99
C VAL A 74 -4.42 8.34 15.57
N PHE A 75 -5.14 7.22 15.59
CA PHE A 75 -6.50 7.15 15.03
C PHE A 75 -7.62 7.16 16.09
N GLY A 76 -7.27 7.05 17.37
CA GLY A 76 -8.26 7.15 18.44
C GLY A 76 -9.14 5.92 18.63
N GLU A 77 -8.81 4.80 17.97
CA GLU A 77 -9.58 3.56 18.05
C GLU A 77 -8.67 2.36 17.80
N LYS A 78 -9.14 1.16 18.15
CA LYS A 78 -8.39 -0.06 17.88
C LYS A 78 -8.37 -0.38 16.38
N ALA A 79 -7.27 -0.94 15.89
CA ALA A 79 -7.15 -1.38 14.51
C ALA A 79 -8.13 -2.52 14.23
N LYS A 80 -8.91 -2.38 13.17
CA LYS A 80 -9.86 -3.41 12.74
C LYS A 80 -9.69 -3.58 11.23
N MET A 81 -9.08 -4.67 10.81
CA MET A 81 -8.88 -4.95 9.39
C MET A 81 -10.21 -5.26 8.72
N LEU A 82 -10.34 -4.83 7.46
CA LEU A 82 -11.45 -5.23 6.62
C LEU A 82 -11.32 -6.72 6.29
N SER A 83 -12.46 -7.43 6.20
CA SER A 83 -12.50 -8.78 5.66
C SER A 83 -12.13 -8.74 4.18
N PRO A 84 -11.74 -9.88 3.56
CA PRO A 84 -11.48 -9.91 2.11
C PRO A 84 -12.67 -9.41 1.28
N GLU A 85 -13.89 -9.74 1.67
CA GLU A 85 -15.10 -9.28 0.98
C GLU A 85 -15.28 -7.77 1.07
N ASP A 86 -15.08 -7.21 2.26
CA ASP A 86 -15.21 -5.77 2.49
C ASP A 86 -14.07 -5.00 1.84
N ALA A 87 -12.85 -5.56 1.84
CA ALA A 87 -11.73 -4.94 1.15
C ALA A 87 -12.05 -4.76 -0.34
N LEU A 88 -12.57 -5.79 -1.00
CA LEU A 88 -12.97 -5.69 -2.40
C LEU A 88 -14.12 -4.69 -2.58
N ALA A 89 -15.14 -4.76 -1.72
CA ALA A 89 -16.32 -3.90 -1.82
C ALA A 89 -15.99 -2.42 -1.64
N PHE A 90 -15.11 -2.09 -0.66
CA PHE A 90 -14.81 -0.71 -0.32
C PHE A 90 -13.66 -0.11 -1.14
N THR A 91 -12.67 -0.91 -1.52
CA THR A 91 -11.47 -0.39 -2.21
C THR A 91 -11.48 -0.68 -3.71
N GLY A 92 -12.25 -1.65 -4.17
CA GLY A 92 -12.21 -2.11 -5.55
C GLY A 92 -11.05 -3.05 -5.85
N HIS A 93 -10.26 -3.42 -4.85
CA HIS A 93 -9.10 -4.31 -4.98
C HIS A 93 -9.30 -5.58 -4.17
N ALA A 94 -9.02 -6.74 -4.79
CA ALA A 94 -9.03 -8.01 -4.09
C ALA A 94 -7.79 -8.17 -3.22
N VAL A 95 -7.91 -8.95 -2.15
CA VAL A 95 -6.76 -9.30 -1.30
C VAL A 95 -5.67 -9.94 -2.17
N GLY A 96 -4.41 -9.54 -1.92
CA GLY A 96 -3.27 -9.90 -2.76
C GLY A 96 -2.94 -8.81 -3.79
N GLY A 97 -3.90 -7.96 -4.15
CA GLY A 97 -3.71 -6.83 -5.06
C GLY A 97 -4.14 -5.49 -4.49
N VAL A 98 -4.49 -5.44 -3.19
CA VAL A 98 -4.86 -4.17 -2.55
C VAL A 98 -3.69 -3.18 -2.66
N CYS A 99 -3.99 -1.99 -3.14
CA CYS A 99 -3.01 -0.93 -3.36
C CYS A 99 -3.65 0.43 -3.05
N PRO A 100 -2.84 1.49 -2.90
CA PRO A 100 -3.38 2.80 -2.53
C PRO A 100 -3.79 3.65 -3.73
N PHE A 101 -4.06 3.04 -4.88
CA PHE A 101 -4.34 3.77 -6.12
C PHE A 101 -5.74 3.49 -6.66
N ALA A 102 -6.31 4.45 -7.38
CA ALA A 102 -7.61 4.32 -8.05
C ALA A 102 -8.71 3.91 -7.08
N LEU A 103 -8.72 4.50 -5.90
CA LEU A 103 -9.67 4.20 -4.84
C LEU A 103 -10.91 5.08 -4.93
N PRO A 104 -12.07 4.62 -4.42
CA PRO A 104 -13.21 5.51 -4.17
C PRO A 104 -12.82 6.68 -3.27
N GLU A 105 -13.45 7.84 -3.45
CA GLU A 105 -13.10 9.07 -2.71
C GLU A 105 -13.22 8.95 -1.20
N ASN A 106 -14.11 8.09 -0.71
CA ASN A 106 -14.33 7.91 0.72
C ASN A 106 -13.28 7.04 1.40
N VAL A 107 -12.34 6.46 0.66
CA VAL A 107 -11.25 5.65 1.22
C VAL A 107 -10.08 6.58 1.51
N ARG A 108 -9.76 6.75 2.80
CA ARG A 108 -8.62 7.56 3.22
C ARG A 108 -7.34 6.73 3.11
N VAL A 109 -6.24 7.40 2.75
CA VAL A 109 -4.92 6.76 2.66
C VAL A 109 -3.93 7.48 3.55
N PHE A 110 -3.16 6.72 4.31
CA PHE A 110 -2.04 7.22 5.11
C PHE A 110 -0.79 6.40 4.82
N LEU A 111 0.36 7.05 4.85
CA LEU A 111 1.65 6.41 4.60
C LEU A 111 2.46 6.37 5.90
N ASP A 112 3.04 5.21 6.21
CA ASP A 112 3.85 5.06 7.40
C ASP A 112 5.31 5.50 7.17
N VAL A 113 5.91 6.11 8.16
CA VAL A 113 7.29 6.65 8.08
C VAL A 113 8.35 5.58 7.84
N SER A 114 8.06 4.29 8.06
CA SER A 114 8.98 3.20 7.73
C SER A 114 9.39 3.19 6.26
N LEU A 115 8.53 3.69 5.36
CA LEU A 115 8.83 3.78 3.93
C LEU A 115 9.93 4.80 3.61
N ARG A 116 10.12 5.80 4.44
CA ARG A 116 11.05 6.91 4.18
C ARG A 116 12.53 6.53 4.28
N ARG A 117 12.84 5.30 4.67
CA ARG A 117 14.22 4.82 4.71
C ARG A 117 14.84 4.66 3.32
N PHE A 118 14.01 4.56 2.28
CA PHE A 118 14.47 4.19 0.94
C PHE A 118 14.18 5.29 -0.08
N PRO A 119 15.06 5.45 -1.10
CA PRO A 119 14.80 6.41 -2.18
C PRO A 119 13.57 6.01 -3.01
N THR A 120 13.33 4.71 -3.21
CA THR A 120 12.14 4.20 -3.88
C THR A 120 11.59 2.97 -3.17
N VAL A 121 10.28 2.76 -3.32
CA VAL A 121 9.56 1.62 -2.76
C VAL A 121 8.65 1.01 -3.85
N PHE A 122 8.14 -0.19 -3.58
CA PHE A 122 7.41 -0.97 -4.59
C PHE A 122 6.02 -1.35 -4.09
N PRO A 123 5.00 -0.52 -4.33
CA PRO A 123 3.61 -0.90 -4.09
C PRO A 123 3.06 -1.77 -5.20
N ALA A 124 2.01 -2.56 -4.89
CA ALA A 124 1.23 -3.30 -5.87
C ALA A 124 0.40 -2.33 -6.74
N CYS A 125 -0.11 -2.82 -7.84
CA CYS A 125 -0.90 -2.04 -8.79
C CYS A 125 -2.29 -2.63 -9.07
N GLY A 126 -2.89 -3.26 -8.07
CA GLY A 126 -4.27 -3.75 -8.18
C GLY A 126 -4.40 -5.18 -8.64
N SER A 127 -3.31 -5.94 -8.75
CA SER A 127 -3.32 -7.36 -9.03
C SER A 127 -2.33 -8.10 -8.15
N SER A 128 -2.45 -9.42 -8.10
CA SER A 128 -1.55 -10.27 -7.33
C SER A 128 -0.21 -10.55 -8.01
N ASN A 129 0.09 -9.89 -9.13
CA ASN A 129 1.32 -10.09 -9.90
C ASN A 129 1.83 -8.79 -10.51
N SER A 130 1.66 -7.67 -9.84
CA SER A 130 2.10 -6.37 -10.35
C SER A 130 2.73 -5.52 -9.26
N ALA A 131 3.59 -4.59 -9.69
CA ALA A 131 4.21 -3.59 -8.83
C ALA A 131 4.69 -2.42 -9.67
N ILE A 132 4.98 -1.32 -9.00
CA ILE A 132 5.61 -0.15 -9.62
C ILE A 132 6.67 0.40 -8.67
N GLU A 133 7.75 0.92 -9.22
CA GLU A 133 8.78 1.60 -8.43
C GLU A 133 8.45 3.08 -8.34
N LEU A 134 8.29 3.60 -7.12
CA LEU A 134 7.96 5.00 -6.88
C LEU A 134 8.87 5.59 -5.80
N THR A 135 9.22 6.86 -5.95
CA THR A 135 9.79 7.63 -4.82
C THR A 135 8.68 7.84 -3.78
N CYS A 136 9.05 8.18 -2.56
CA CYS A 136 8.06 8.52 -1.53
C CYS A 136 7.19 9.72 -1.92
N GLY A 137 7.78 10.70 -2.61
CA GLY A 137 7.02 11.83 -3.14
C GLY A 137 6.00 11.44 -4.20
N GLU A 138 6.39 10.56 -5.13
CA GLU A 138 5.47 10.03 -6.13
C GLU A 138 4.35 9.20 -5.48
N LEU A 139 4.70 8.36 -4.51
CA LEU A 139 3.71 7.58 -3.77
C LEU A 139 2.71 8.48 -3.06
N GLU A 140 3.20 9.54 -2.41
CA GLU A 140 2.34 10.51 -1.73
C GLU A 140 1.33 11.14 -2.69
N THR A 141 1.79 11.58 -3.86
CA THR A 141 0.93 12.19 -4.87
C THR A 141 -0.06 11.20 -5.47
N LEU A 142 0.44 10.05 -5.92
CA LEU A 142 -0.39 9.07 -6.63
C LEU A 142 -1.40 8.36 -5.73
N SER A 143 -1.07 8.19 -4.46
CA SER A 143 -1.98 7.58 -3.48
C SER A 143 -3.01 8.57 -2.94
N ARG A 144 -2.80 9.86 -3.17
CA ARG A 144 -3.62 10.93 -2.58
C ARG A 144 -3.69 10.80 -1.07
N SER A 145 -2.55 10.43 -0.46
CA SER A 145 -2.46 10.25 0.99
C SER A 145 -2.73 11.55 1.74
N LEU A 146 -3.36 11.41 2.90
CA LEU A 146 -3.70 12.57 3.74
C LEU A 146 -2.50 13.02 4.56
N SER A 147 -1.70 12.09 5.06
CA SER A 147 -0.49 12.43 5.82
C SER A 147 0.40 11.20 6.00
N TRP A 148 1.63 11.46 6.46
CA TRP A 148 2.55 10.46 6.98
C TRP A 148 2.23 10.23 8.46
N VAL A 149 2.31 8.98 8.88
CA VAL A 149 2.01 8.57 10.26
C VAL A 149 3.09 7.63 10.77
N ASP A 150 3.18 7.50 12.09
CA ASP A 150 4.07 6.55 12.75
C ASP A 150 3.20 5.57 13.53
N VAL A 151 2.86 4.45 12.89
CA VAL A 151 1.93 3.44 13.45
C VAL A 151 2.51 2.04 13.43
N ALA A 152 3.80 1.89 13.12
CA ALA A 152 4.42 0.58 12.93
C ALA A 152 5.60 0.36 13.84
N ASN A 153 5.96 -0.91 14.04
CA ASN A 153 7.17 -1.35 14.72
C ASN A 153 7.87 -2.45 13.94
N SER A 154 8.88 -3.06 14.54
CA SER A 154 9.61 -4.22 13.99
C SER A 154 10.42 -3.96 12.73
N TRP A 155 10.46 -2.73 12.23
CA TRP A 155 11.27 -2.38 11.07
C TRP A 155 12.66 -1.91 11.50
N ASP A 156 13.64 -2.14 10.62
CA ASP A 156 15.04 -1.84 10.91
C ASP A 156 15.37 -0.39 10.53
N PRO A 157 15.62 0.50 11.51
CA PRO A 157 15.89 1.90 11.21
C PRO A 157 17.27 2.13 10.60
N THR A 158 18.13 1.10 10.52
CA THR A 158 19.47 1.22 9.94
C THR A 158 19.52 0.94 8.44
N LEU A 159 18.42 0.46 7.88
CA LEU A 159 18.32 0.21 6.43
C LEU A 159 18.14 1.48 5.61
#